data_ec28e63f4f0568712e7ea364bbae84d0
#
_entry.id   ec28e63f4f0568712e7ea364bbae84d0
#
_cell.length_a   1.000
_cell.length_b   1.000
_cell.length_c   1.000
_cell.angle_alpha   90.00
_cell.angle_beta   90.00
_cell.angle_gamma   90.00
#
_symmetry.space_group_name_H-M   'P 1'
#
loop_
_entity.id
_entity.type
_entity.pdbx_description
1 polymer ?
#
loop_
_entity_poly.entity_id
_entity_poly.type
_entity_poly.pdbx_seq_one_letter_code
_entity_poly.pdbx_strand_id
1 'polypeptide(L)'
;MAPVPMDLDDASPALRGLGGVNGPPTAPVTEVIANFRPTKLFNREDIEDNKSNPYILSIDFDDPGELCMTSESDRTIQIYNVKEGRHDKMLISKKYGVKLAKFTHTSSSVIYASTRENDAIRYLATHDSSFIRYFDGHEGAVTCLTMHPGTDNFISCSLDNTVRLWNTQTKNWTGTLYLNTPYLSAWDPSGQVFAVASPSSGSILLYDYRNYHKAPFSTFDLVKARGPADPEMAFRGWTKLEFSNDGKHILLGSRGNGHFLLDSFDGSLKAFLRKPNGGTRRLAAGENDGGHVESSGECCFTPDGRYVLSGGKSDLLVWDTLMTPDSKQVLEPAHILEEKREAAVVAYNPRYNMIATADQELLFWLPDPSNS
;
A
#
# COMPACT_ATOMS: atom_id res chain seq x y z
N MET A 1 34.68 4.42 46.77
CA MET A 1 33.31 4.17 46.37
C MET A 1 33.33 4.03 44.84
N ALA A 2 33.17 2.81 44.36
CA ALA A 2 33.12 2.49 42.94
C ALA A 2 31.68 2.69 42.41
N PRO A 3 31.44 3.12 41.17
CA PRO A 3 30.10 3.28 40.59
C PRO A 3 29.52 1.91 40.24
N VAL A 4 28.25 1.74 40.60
CA VAL A 4 27.41 0.58 40.29
C VAL A 4 27.08 0.61 38.77
N PRO A 5 27.10 -0.51 38.07
CA PRO A 5 26.67 -0.57 36.66
C PRO A 5 25.15 -0.41 36.58
N MET A 6 24.70 0.43 35.65
CA MET A 6 23.29 0.53 35.25
C MET A 6 22.94 -0.63 34.35
N ASP A 7 21.97 -1.42 34.77
CA ASP A 7 21.31 -2.42 33.92
C ASP A 7 20.51 -1.73 32.82
N LEU A 8 20.86 -2.04 31.57
CA LEU A 8 20.13 -1.64 30.36
C LEU A 8 19.09 -2.72 29.99
N ASP A 9 18.06 -2.84 30.83
CA ASP A 9 16.85 -3.60 30.51
C ASP A 9 15.62 -2.72 30.74
N ASP A 10 15.40 -1.79 29.84
CA ASP A 10 14.12 -1.11 29.72
C ASP A 10 13.69 -1.05 28.24
N ALA A 11 13.16 -2.20 27.79
CA ALA A 11 12.43 -2.27 26.53
C ALA A 11 11.14 -1.46 26.63
N SER A 12 10.96 -0.54 25.71
CA SER A 12 9.87 0.41 25.58
C SER A 12 8.47 -0.17 25.88
N PRO A 13 7.62 0.56 26.64
CA PRO A 13 6.26 0.10 27.02
C PRO A 13 5.21 0.18 25.91
N ALA A 14 5.58 0.45 24.65
CA ALA A 14 4.64 0.65 23.55
C ALA A 14 3.98 -0.61 22.98
N LEU A 15 4.38 -1.81 23.43
CA LEU A 15 3.84 -3.10 22.91
C LEU A 15 2.94 -3.85 23.92
N ARG A 16 2.55 -3.23 25.04
CA ARG A 16 1.65 -3.85 26.00
C ARG A 16 0.27 -3.19 25.99
N GLY A 17 -0.56 -3.49 24.98
CA GLY A 17 -1.90 -2.91 24.93
C GLY A 17 -2.87 -3.50 23.91
N LEU A 18 -2.54 -4.56 23.21
CA LEU A 18 -3.51 -5.24 22.35
C LEU A 18 -3.82 -6.59 22.96
N GLY A 19 -5.02 -6.69 23.55
CA GLY A 19 -5.57 -7.89 24.16
C GLY A 19 -5.47 -9.08 23.24
N GLY A 20 -4.91 -10.19 23.77
CA GLY A 20 -4.66 -11.42 23.03
C GLY A 20 -5.95 -12.01 22.46
N VAL A 21 -6.05 -12.02 21.15
CA VAL A 21 -6.91 -12.97 20.45
C VAL A 21 -6.10 -14.26 20.37
N ASN A 22 -6.52 -15.27 21.16
CA ASN A 22 -5.96 -16.62 21.12
C ASN A 22 -6.37 -17.32 19.81
N GLY A 23 -5.74 -16.93 18.69
CA GLY A 23 -5.71 -17.72 17.46
C GLY A 23 -4.53 -18.72 17.55
N PRO A 24 -4.54 -19.83 16.81
CA PRO A 24 -3.39 -20.68 16.71
C PRO A 24 -2.18 -19.87 16.23
N PRO A 25 -0.96 -20.13 16.76
CA PRO A 25 0.22 -19.39 16.32
C PRO A 25 0.39 -19.58 14.80
N THR A 26 0.33 -18.47 14.06
CA THR A 26 0.64 -18.48 12.64
C THR A 26 2.14 -18.76 12.48
N ALA A 27 2.51 -19.66 11.57
CA ALA A 27 3.91 -19.92 11.27
C ALA A 27 4.61 -18.61 10.84
N PRO A 28 5.90 -18.42 11.17
CA PRO A 28 6.65 -17.28 10.70
C PRO A 28 6.59 -17.15 9.18
N VAL A 29 6.51 -15.92 8.65
CA VAL A 29 6.45 -15.68 7.19
C VAL A 29 7.63 -16.36 6.48
N THR A 30 8.80 -16.37 7.10
CA THR A 30 10.02 -17.00 6.58
C THR A 30 9.90 -18.49 6.27
N GLU A 31 9.03 -19.21 6.98
CA GLU A 31 8.82 -20.63 6.77
C GLU A 31 7.82 -20.92 5.65
N VAL A 32 6.92 -19.98 5.38
CA VAL A 32 5.79 -20.21 4.46
C VAL A 32 5.88 -19.45 3.15
N ILE A 33 6.74 -18.43 3.06
CA ILE A 33 6.75 -17.48 1.93
C ILE A 33 6.94 -18.15 0.56
N ALA A 34 7.73 -19.21 0.48
CA ALA A 34 7.96 -19.98 -0.74
C ALA A 34 6.80 -20.91 -1.12
N ASN A 35 5.89 -21.17 -0.18
CA ASN A 35 4.86 -22.22 -0.29
C ASN A 35 3.46 -21.69 -0.53
N PHE A 36 3.31 -20.37 -0.74
CA PHE A 36 1.99 -19.81 -1.06
C PHE A 36 1.45 -20.37 -2.38
N ARG A 37 0.16 -20.73 -2.36
CA ARG A 37 -0.58 -21.21 -3.53
C ARG A 37 -1.89 -20.45 -3.67
N PRO A 38 -2.35 -20.21 -4.92
CA PRO A 38 -3.67 -19.67 -5.15
C PRO A 38 -4.72 -20.66 -4.63
N THR A 39 -5.58 -20.20 -3.72
CA THR A 39 -6.50 -21.07 -3.00
C THR A 39 -7.96 -20.73 -3.29
N LYS A 40 -8.29 -19.45 -3.40
CA LYS A 40 -9.65 -19.01 -3.64
C LYS A 40 -9.69 -17.90 -4.67
N LEU A 41 -10.46 -18.16 -5.73
CA LEU A 41 -10.77 -17.19 -6.77
C LEU A 41 -12.16 -16.61 -6.53
N PHE A 42 -12.27 -15.30 -6.67
CA PHE A 42 -13.55 -14.59 -6.70
C PHE A 42 -13.75 -14.02 -8.10
N ASN A 43 -14.71 -14.56 -8.80
CA ASN A 43 -15.10 -14.10 -10.12
C ASN A 43 -16.41 -13.30 -10.00
N ARG A 44 -16.51 -12.22 -10.76
CA ARG A 44 -17.69 -11.35 -10.71
C ARG A 44 -18.94 -11.98 -11.30
N GLU A 45 -18.79 -12.94 -12.21
CA GLU A 45 -19.92 -13.74 -12.73
C GLU A 45 -20.68 -14.45 -11.62
N ASP A 46 -20.00 -14.76 -10.50
CA ASP A 46 -20.61 -15.35 -9.31
C ASP A 46 -21.44 -14.35 -8.48
N ILE A 47 -21.32 -13.05 -8.75
CA ILE A 47 -21.91 -11.98 -7.94
C ILE A 47 -23.05 -11.24 -8.67
N GLU A 48 -22.94 -11.06 -9.98
CA GLU A 48 -23.95 -10.36 -10.81
C GLU A 48 -23.97 -10.87 -12.26
N ASP A 49 -25.16 -10.87 -12.90
CA ASP A 49 -25.36 -11.16 -14.34
C ASP A 49 -24.74 -10.11 -15.29
N ASN A 50 -23.68 -9.44 -14.90
CA ASN A 50 -23.12 -8.28 -15.61
C ASN A 50 -21.96 -8.68 -16.53
N LYS A 51 -22.08 -8.36 -17.81
CA LYS A 51 -21.20 -8.77 -18.91
C LYS A 51 -19.84 -8.09 -18.98
N SER A 52 -19.46 -7.22 -18.03
CA SER A 52 -18.17 -6.53 -18.04
C SER A 52 -17.38 -6.83 -16.77
N ASN A 53 -16.23 -7.45 -16.90
CA ASN A 53 -15.30 -7.62 -15.78
C ASN A 53 -14.59 -6.30 -15.51
N PRO A 54 -14.94 -5.56 -14.45
CA PRO A 54 -14.26 -4.33 -14.09
C PRO A 54 -12.85 -4.64 -13.56
N TYR A 55 -11.96 -3.66 -13.72
CA TYR A 55 -10.65 -3.74 -13.09
C TYR A 55 -10.75 -3.41 -11.60
N ILE A 56 -10.05 -4.17 -10.79
CA ILE A 56 -9.83 -3.88 -9.37
C ILE A 56 -8.73 -2.83 -9.26
N LEU A 57 -9.05 -1.68 -8.66
CA LEU A 57 -8.16 -0.52 -8.57
C LEU A 57 -7.31 -0.50 -7.31
N SER A 58 -7.83 -1.04 -6.20
CA SER A 58 -7.12 -1.14 -4.92
C SER A 58 -7.62 -2.34 -4.12
N ILE A 59 -6.75 -2.88 -3.28
CA ILE A 59 -7.06 -3.86 -2.24
C ILE A 59 -6.67 -3.26 -0.89
N ASP A 60 -7.49 -3.50 0.13
CA ASP A 60 -7.20 -3.15 1.50
C ASP A 60 -7.75 -4.19 2.46
N PHE A 61 -7.09 -4.35 3.61
CA PHE A 61 -7.56 -5.21 4.70
C PHE A 61 -7.91 -4.34 5.90
N ASP A 62 -8.87 -4.80 6.69
CA ASP A 62 -9.14 -4.19 7.99
C ASP A 62 -8.04 -4.54 9.01
N ASP A 63 -7.95 -3.82 10.13
CA ASP A 63 -6.92 -4.01 11.16
C ASP A 63 -6.89 -5.44 11.74
N PRO A 64 -8.03 -6.13 11.96
CA PRO A 64 -8.05 -7.53 12.36
C PRO A 64 -7.65 -8.50 11.24
N GLY A 65 -7.61 -8.06 9.97
CA GLY A 65 -7.37 -8.91 8.81
C GLY A 65 -8.50 -9.88 8.50
N GLU A 66 -9.71 -9.62 9.00
CA GLU A 66 -10.89 -10.48 8.81
C GLU A 66 -11.69 -10.12 7.58
N LEU A 67 -11.58 -8.88 7.12
CA LEU A 67 -12.21 -8.39 5.91
C LEU A 67 -11.16 -7.94 4.90
N CYS A 68 -11.42 -8.28 3.64
CA CYS A 68 -10.71 -7.76 2.48
C CYS A 68 -11.66 -6.87 1.69
N MET A 69 -11.19 -5.73 1.23
CA MET A 69 -11.98 -4.80 0.41
C MET A 69 -11.28 -4.54 -0.91
N THR A 70 -12.06 -4.47 -1.99
CA THR A 70 -11.59 -4.00 -3.28
C THR A 70 -12.39 -2.77 -3.73
N SER A 71 -11.73 -1.81 -4.37
CA SER A 71 -12.42 -0.79 -5.16
C SER A 71 -12.29 -1.09 -6.64
N GLU A 72 -13.35 -0.86 -7.43
CA GLU A 72 -13.43 -1.31 -8.80
C GLU A 72 -13.76 -0.18 -9.79
N SER A 73 -13.35 -0.38 -11.05
CA SER A 73 -13.53 0.62 -12.12
C SER A 73 -15.00 0.89 -12.48
N ASP A 74 -15.92 -0.02 -12.14
CA ASP A 74 -17.36 0.14 -12.30
C ASP A 74 -18.02 0.95 -11.18
N ARG A 75 -17.21 1.49 -10.25
CA ARG A 75 -17.63 2.36 -9.14
C ARG A 75 -18.31 1.61 -8.01
N THR A 76 -17.90 0.39 -7.78
CA THR A 76 -18.31 -0.40 -6.62
C THR A 76 -17.13 -0.65 -5.69
N ILE A 77 -17.47 -0.95 -4.45
CA ILE A 77 -16.56 -1.50 -3.45
C ILE A 77 -17.09 -2.89 -3.11
N GLN A 78 -16.25 -3.91 -3.20
CA GLN A 78 -16.58 -5.25 -2.77
C GLN A 78 -15.93 -5.54 -1.42
N ILE A 79 -16.63 -6.21 -0.53
CA ILE A 79 -16.11 -6.64 0.77
C ILE A 79 -16.21 -8.16 0.85
N TYR A 80 -15.14 -8.80 1.27
CA TYR A 80 -15.00 -10.24 1.37
C TYR A 80 -14.66 -10.63 2.79
N ASN A 81 -15.30 -11.68 3.30
CA ASN A 81 -14.90 -12.30 4.56
C ASN A 81 -13.71 -13.23 4.31
N VAL A 82 -12.58 -12.91 4.93
CA VAL A 82 -11.31 -13.61 4.75
C VAL A 82 -11.38 -15.03 5.33
N LYS A 83 -11.92 -15.17 6.54
CA LYS A 83 -12.00 -16.45 7.24
C LYS A 83 -12.94 -17.44 6.55
N GLU A 84 -14.06 -16.94 6.05
CA GLU A 84 -15.06 -17.76 5.37
C GLU A 84 -14.75 -17.96 3.87
N GLY A 85 -13.82 -17.18 3.32
CA GLY A 85 -13.46 -17.23 1.90
C GLY A 85 -14.66 -16.96 0.99
N ARG A 86 -15.56 -16.03 1.37
CA ARG A 86 -16.74 -15.66 0.60
C ARG A 86 -16.89 -14.16 0.44
N HIS A 87 -17.58 -13.76 -0.63
CA HIS A 87 -18.06 -12.39 -0.79
C HIS A 87 -19.08 -12.08 0.31
N ASP A 88 -18.94 -10.94 0.97
CA ASP A 88 -19.84 -10.49 2.05
C ASP A 88 -20.87 -9.49 1.53
N LYS A 89 -20.41 -8.39 0.94
CA LYS A 89 -21.30 -7.33 0.46
C LYS A 89 -20.67 -6.45 -0.61
N MET A 90 -21.55 -5.75 -1.35
CA MET A 90 -21.21 -4.75 -2.34
C MET A 90 -21.75 -3.38 -1.91
N LEU A 91 -20.90 -2.37 -1.98
CA LEU A 91 -21.27 -0.97 -1.78
C LEU A 91 -21.19 -0.24 -3.13
N ILE A 92 -22.23 0.52 -3.46
CA ILE A 92 -22.39 1.13 -4.78
C ILE A 92 -22.24 2.66 -4.68
N SER A 93 -21.29 3.23 -5.43
CA SER A 93 -21.08 4.68 -5.53
C SER A 93 -21.15 5.19 -6.98
N LYS A 94 -22.18 4.79 -7.72
CA LYS A 94 -22.32 5.11 -9.16
C LYS A 94 -22.30 6.62 -9.45
N LYS A 95 -22.83 7.45 -8.55
CA LYS A 95 -22.85 8.90 -8.70
C LYS A 95 -21.45 9.50 -8.57
N TYR A 96 -20.69 9.08 -7.57
CA TYR A 96 -19.44 9.74 -7.21
C TYR A 96 -18.18 9.02 -7.72
N GLY A 97 -18.32 7.74 -8.10
CA GLY A 97 -17.17 6.90 -8.42
C GLY A 97 -16.34 6.54 -7.18
N VAL A 98 -15.42 5.63 -7.34
CA VAL A 98 -14.59 5.11 -6.23
C VAL A 98 -13.17 4.87 -6.73
N LYS A 99 -12.19 5.25 -5.94
CA LYS A 99 -10.81 4.81 -6.02
C LYS A 99 -10.13 4.94 -4.65
N LEU A 100 -9.02 4.24 -4.46
CA LEU A 100 -8.18 4.33 -3.25
C LEU A 100 -8.97 4.05 -1.97
N ALA A 101 -9.90 3.10 -2.01
CA ALA A 101 -10.69 2.76 -0.84
C ALA A 101 -9.81 2.17 0.27
N LYS A 102 -10.01 2.66 1.51
CA LYS A 102 -9.31 2.26 2.71
C LYS A 102 -10.28 2.01 3.85
N PHE A 103 -10.08 0.91 4.60
CA PHE A 103 -10.73 0.79 5.88
C PHE A 103 -10.23 1.88 6.83
N THR A 104 -11.09 2.34 7.71
CA THR A 104 -10.68 3.04 8.92
C THR A 104 -10.28 2.02 9.98
N HIS A 105 -9.88 2.46 11.19
CA HIS A 105 -9.58 1.54 12.30
C HIS A 105 -10.81 0.76 12.80
N THR A 106 -11.99 1.07 12.27
CA THR A 106 -13.19 0.27 12.47
C THR A 106 -13.59 -0.41 11.16
N SER A 107 -13.74 -1.74 11.17
CA SER A 107 -14.13 -2.51 9.99
C SER A 107 -15.53 -2.14 9.45
N SER A 108 -16.30 -1.36 10.22
CA SER A 108 -17.64 -0.90 9.86
C SER A 108 -17.65 0.36 9.00
N SER A 109 -16.51 0.94 8.66
CA SER A 109 -16.45 2.17 7.88
C SER A 109 -15.23 2.26 6.97
N VAL A 110 -15.41 2.95 5.84
CA VAL A 110 -14.39 3.10 4.80
C VAL A 110 -14.29 4.54 4.33
N ILE A 111 -13.09 4.95 3.95
CA ILE A 111 -12.86 6.21 3.23
C ILE A 111 -12.43 5.89 1.81
N TYR A 112 -12.81 6.73 0.87
CA TYR A 112 -12.37 6.59 -0.52
C TYR A 112 -12.36 7.93 -1.27
N ALA A 113 -11.56 8.02 -2.31
CA ALA A 113 -11.52 9.17 -3.20
C ALA A 113 -12.59 9.05 -4.28
N SER A 114 -13.29 10.16 -4.55
CA SER A 114 -14.26 10.25 -5.66
C SER A 114 -13.53 10.33 -7.00
N THR A 115 -14.16 9.79 -8.04
CA THR A 115 -13.69 9.92 -9.43
C THR A 115 -14.62 10.74 -10.31
N ARG A 116 -15.75 11.23 -9.76
CA ARG A 116 -16.80 11.98 -10.44
C ARG A 116 -17.42 13.02 -9.53
N GLU A 117 -18.14 13.98 -10.12
CA GLU A 117 -18.85 15.08 -9.49
C GLU A 117 -17.91 16.11 -8.86
N ASN A 118 -17.03 15.68 -7.98
CA ASN A 118 -16.00 16.48 -7.33
C ASN A 118 -14.86 15.58 -6.84
N ASP A 119 -13.78 16.18 -6.36
CA ASP A 119 -12.59 15.49 -5.85
C ASP A 119 -12.66 15.24 -4.33
N ALA A 120 -13.86 15.23 -3.76
CA ALA A 120 -14.06 15.00 -2.34
C ALA A 120 -13.71 13.57 -1.94
N ILE A 121 -13.13 13.43 -0.75
CA ILE A 121 -12.97 12.14 -0.10
C ILE A 121 -14.27 11.85 0.67
N ARG A 122 -14.74 10.63 0.60
CA ARG A 122 -16.01 10.21 1.20
C ARG A 122 -15.78 9.21 2.30
N TYR A 123 -16.53 9.38 3.38
CA TYR A 123 -16.53 8.50 4.53
C TYR A 123 -17.90 7.80 4.60
N LEU A 124 -17.87 6.49 4.50
CA LEU A 124 -19.06 5.64 4.31
C LEU A 124 -19.13 4.56 5.40
N ALA A 125 -20.31 4.34 5.96
CA ALA A 125 -20.60 3.19 6.80
C ALA A 125 -20.85 1.95 5.92
N THR A 126 -20.23 0.81 6.28
CA THR A 126 -20.32 -0.41 5.46
C THR A 126 -21.58 -1.21 5.71
N HIS A 127 -22.33 -0.96 6.80
CA HIS A 127 -23.49 -1.76 7.17
C HIS A 127 -24.77 -1.35 6.43
N ASP A 128 -24.93 -0.06 6.13
CA ASP A 128 -26.13 0.50 5.48
C ASP A 128 -25.81 1.39 4.27
N SER A 129 -24.55 1.49 3.89
CA SER A 129 -24.07 2.34 2.80
C SER A 129 -24.37 3.84 3.01
N SER A 130 -24.59 4.27 4.24
CA SER A 130 -24.81 5.69 4.55
C SER A 130 -23.53 6.48 4.57
N PHE A 131 -23.58 7.72 4.07
CA PHE A 131 -22.45 8.64 4.16
C PHE A 131 -22.34 9.24 5.55
N ILE A 132 -21.23 8.98 6.24
CA ILE A 132 -20.94 9.57 7.54
C ILE A 132 -20.46 11.01 7.37
N ARG A 133 -19.57 11.23 6.36
CA ARG A 133 -18.99 12.55 6.11
C ARG A 133 -18.45 12.70 4.68
N TYR A 134 -18.36 13.94 4.26
CA TYR A 134 -17.67 14.38 3.06
C TYR A 134 -16.50 15.26 3.48
N PHE A 135 -15.29 14.96 2.98
CA PHE A 135 -14.10 15.78 3.16
C PHE A 135 -13.87 16.56 1.88
N ASP A 136 -14.55 17.72 1.81
CA ASP A 136 -14.45 18.64 0.69
C ASP A 136 -13.22 19.52 0.85
N GLY A 137 -12.48 19.75 -0.22
CA GLY A 137 -11.32 20.64 -0.15
C GLY A 137 -10.39 20.52 -1.35
N HIS A 138 -10.10 19.31 -1.82
CA HIS A 138 -9.29 19.14 -3.02
C HIS A 138 -10.01 19.70 -4.27
N GLU A 139 -9.25 20.39 -5.11
CA GLU A 139 -9.69 20.99 -6.38
C GLU A 139 -9.12 20.23 -7.59
N GLY A 140 -8.51 19.08 -7.34
CA GLY A 140 -7.96 18.16 -8.33
C GLY A 140 -8.01 16.73 -7.84
N ALA A 141 -7.84 15.80 -8.77
CA ALA A 141 -7.96 14.37 -8.47
C ALA A 141 -7.02 13.94 -7.33
N VAL A 142 -7.57 13.23 -6.36
CA VAL A 142 -6.80 12.63 -5.26
C VAL A 142 -5.96 11.48 -5.83
N THR A 143 -4.67 11.49 -5.59
CA THR A 143 -3.71 10.52 -6.12
C THR A 143 -3.28 9.48 -5.10
N CYS A 144 -3.38 9.79 -3.82
CA CYS A 144 -3.03 8.88 -2.73
C CYS A 144 -3.90 9.16 -1.51
N LEU A 145 -4.20 8.09 -0.76
CA LEU A 145 -4.96 8.13 0.47
C LEU A 145 -4.36 7.13 1.45
N THR A 146 -3.89 7.61 2.62
CA THR A 146 -3.22 6.77 3.62
C THR A 146 -3.72 7.06 5.03
N MET A 147 -4.17 6.01 5.73
CA MET A 147 -4.55 6.09 7.13
C MET A 147 -3.31 6.17 8.02
N HIS A 148 -3.39 6.94 9.09
CA HIS A 148 -2.38 6.94 10.15
C HIS A 148 -2.40 5.58 10.88
N PRO A 149 -1.26 4.99 11.24
CA PRO A 149 -1.22 3.61 11.75
C PRO A 149 -1.91 3.38 13.11
N GLY A 150 -2.26 4.41 13.85
CA GLY A 150 -2.85 4.22 15.18
C GLY A 150 -3.85 5.30 15.61
N THR A 151 -4.26 6.19 14.72
CA THR A 151 -5.26 7.24 15.01
C THR A 151 -6.21 7.46 13.85
N ASP A 152 -7.33 8.10 14.10
CA ASP A 152 -8.34 8.46 13.10
C ASP A 152 -7.91 9.54 12.09
N ASN A 153 -6.61 9.81 12.01
CA ASN A 153 -6.07 10.76 11.04
C ASN A 153 -5.73 10.06 9.72
N PHE A 154 -5.75 10.82 8.65
CA PHE A 154 -5.30 10.33 7.33
C PHE A 154 -4.71 11.47 6.49
N ILE A 155 -3.94 11.09 5.49
CA ILE A 155 -3.31 12.02 4.53
C ILE A 155 -3.86 11.72 3.15
N SER A 156 -4.05 12.78 2.38
CA SER A 156 -4.33 12.70 0.94
C SER A 156 -3.37 13.58 0.13
N CYS A 157 -2.91 13.07 -1.00
CA CYS A 157 -2.21 13.85 -2.03
C CYS A 157 -3.16 14.10 -3.21
N SER A 158 -2.98 15.23 -3.89
CA SER A 158 -3.82 15.59 -5.03
C SER A 158 -3.05 16.30 -6.14
N LEU A 159 -3.61 16.26 -7.35
CA LEU A 159 -3.12 17.00 -8.51
C LEU A 159 -3.32 18.53 -8.37
N ASP A 160 -4.01 18.99 -7.32
CA ASP A 160 -4.13 20.41 -6.97
C ASP A 160 -2.87 20.98 -6.31
N ASN A 161 -1.78 20.23 -6.28
CA ASN A 161 -0.51 20.58 -5.63
C ASN A 161 -0.63 20.76 -4.11
N THR A 162 -1.57 20.07 -3.48
CA THR A 162 -1.68 20.03 -2.03
C THR A 162 -1.59 18.62 -1.47
N VAL A 163 -1.03 18.52 -0.26
CA VAL A 163 -1.20 17.40 0.64
C VAL A 163 -2.05 17.88 1.80
N ARG A 164 -3.12 17.16 2.10
CA ARG A 164 -4.02 17.51 3.20
C ARG A 164 -4.01 16.46 4.29
N LEU A 165 -4.00 16.95 5.52
CA LEU A 165 -4.14 16.14 6.71
C LEU A 165 -5.56 16.27 7.23
N TRP A 166 -6.18 15.15 7.54
CA TRP A 166 -7.58 15.05 7.94
C TRP A 166 -7.71 14.24 9.22
N ASN A 167 -8.85 14.41 9.86
CA ASN A 167 -9.29 13.53 10.94
C ASN A 167 -10.72 13.07 10.65
N THR A 168 -11.01 11.77 10.81
CA THR A 168 -12.33 11.22 10.49
C THR A 168 -13.45 11.80 11.36
N GLN A 169 -13.10 12.35 12.54
CA GLN A 169 -14.06 12.94 13.47
C GLN A 169 -14.42 14.39 13.13
N THR A 170 -13.65 15.08 12.29
CA THR A 170 -13.87 16.49 11.92
C THR A 170 -14.20 16.63 10.44
N LYS A 171 -14.95 17.69 10.10
CA LYS A 171 -15.32 17.95 8.70
C LYS A 171 -14.16 18.55 7.88
N ASN A 172 -13.43 19.47 8.52
CA ASN A 172 -12.39 20.24 7.86
C ASN A 172 -11.04 19.54 8.00
N TRP A 173 -10.15 19.80 7.05
CA TRP A 173 -8.75 19.36 7.15
C TRP A 173 -8.07 20.04 8.35
N THR A 174 -7.16 19.31 8.97
CA THR A 174 -6.37 19.79 10.12
C THR A 174 -5.07 20.46 9.68
N GLY A 175 -4.61 20.19 8.47
CA GLY A 175 -3.41 20.77 7.92
C GLY A 175 -3.31 20.67 6.40
N THR A 176 -2.51 21.55 5.80
CA THR A 176 -2.23 21.57 4.36
C THR A 176 -0.77 21.84 4.12
N LEU A 177 -0.16 21.08 3.20
CA LEU A 177 1.14 21.37 2.60
C LEU A 177 0.94 21.72 1.14
N TYR A 178 1.63 22.74 0.68
CA TYR A 178 1.70 23.12 -0.73
C TYR A 178 3.01 22.59 -1.30
N LEU A 179 2.91 21.59 -2.15
CA LEU A 179 4.04 20.92 -2.76
C LEU A 179 3.83 20.81 -4.26
N ASN A 180 4.92 20.90 -5.02
CA ASN A 180 4.83 20.69 -6.44
C ASN A 180 4.62 19.20 -6.74
N THR A 181 3.46 18.86 -7.36
CA THR A 181 3.06 17.50 -7.73
C THR A 181 3.29 16.45 -6.62
N PRO A 182 2.68 16.58 -5.42
CA PRO A 182 2.69 15.52 -4.43
C PRO A 182 1.84 14.38 -4.96
N TYR A 183 2.41 13.17 -5.05
CA TYR A 183 1.73 12.08 -5.73
C TYR A 183 1.42 10.90 -4.82
N LEU A 184 2.36 10.52 -3.97
CA LEU A 184 2.22 9.42 -3.03
C LEU A 184 2.55 9.91 -1.62
N SER A 185 1.91 9.30 -0.63
CA SER A 185 2.26 9.48 0.78
C SER A 185 2.32 8.13 1.49
N ALA A 186 3.08 8.08 2.57
CA ALA A 186 3.14 6.93 3.46
C ALA A 186 3.44 7.39 4.88
N TRP A 187 2.87 6.69 5.86
CA TRP A 187 3.23 6.85 7.26
C TRP A 187 4.34 5.88 7.64
N ASP A 188 5.24 6.32 8.50
CA ASP A 188 6.11 5.40 9.19
C ASP A 188 5.31 4.62 10.26
N PRO A 189 5.75 3.44 10.69
CA PRO A 189 4.98 2.61 11.61
C PRO A 189 4.71 3.26 12.97
N SER A 190 5.53 4.22 13.40
CA SER A 190 5.31 4.96 14.66
C SER A 190 4.20 6.01 14.56
N GLY A 191 3.82 6.41 13.34
CA GLY A 191 2.90 7.50 13.07
C GLY A 191 3.44 8.89 13.39
N GLN A 192 4.73 9.01 13.71
CA GLN A 192 5.34 10.31 14.01
C GLN A 192 5.90 11.01 12.78
N VAL A 193 6.23 10.22 11.76
CA VAL A 193 6.78 10.68 10.48
C VAL A 193 5.85 10.27 9.35
N PHE A 194 5.75 11.12 8.35
CA PHE A 194 5.18 10.73 7.07
C PHE A 194 6.07 11.20 5.92
N ALA A 195 6.04 10.40 4.87
CA ALA A 195 6.75 10.69 3.63
C ALA A 195 5.78 11.17 2.56
N VAL A 196 6.24 12.09 1.72
CA VAL A 196 5.54 12.51 0.49
C VAL A 196 6.50 12.37 -0.68
N ALA A 197 6.09 11.60 -1.68
CA ALA A 197 6.86 11.42 -2.90
C ALA A 197 6.37 12.36 -3.99
N SER A 198 7.30 13.11 -4.58
CA SER A 198 7.05 14.03 -5.69
C SER A 198 7.83 13.61 -6.93
N PRO A 199 7.16 13.00 -7.93
CA PRO A 199 7.82 12.56 -9.16
C PRO A 199 8.48 13.69 -9.94
N SER A 200 7.90 14.89 -9.93
CA SER A 200 8.43 16.04 -10.68
C SER A 200 9.77 16.54 -10.15
N SER A 201 9.97 16.46 -8.82
CA SER A 201 11.25 16.78 -8.20
C SER A 201 12.19 15.58 -8.09
N GLY A 202 11.70 14.36 -8.38
CA GLY A 202 12.46 13.13 -8.21
C GLY A 202 12.84 12.85 -6.75
N SER A 203 12.02 13.30 -5.78
CA SER A 203 12.39 13.27 -4.37
C SER A 203 11.28 12.73 -3.48
N ILE A 204 11.69 12.21 -2.32
CA ILE A 204 10.82 11.86 -1.19
C ILE A 204 11.12 12.82 -0.06
N LEU A 205 10.09 13.49 0.45
CA LEU A 205 10.15 14.50 1.51
C LEU A 205 9.64 13.89 2.81
N LEU A 206 10.42 14.00 3.89
CA LEU A 206 10.06 13.46 5.21
C LEU A 206 9.65 14.58 6.15
N TYR A 207 8.48 14.43 6.76
CA TYR A 207 7.90 15.41 7.67
C TYR A 207 7.66 14.81 9.05
N ASP A 208 7.98 15.59 10.10
CA ASP A 208 7.49 15.34 11.45
C ASP A 208 6.00 15.71 11.52
N TYR A 209 5.16 14.76 11.87
CA TYR A 209 3.71 14.96 11.92
C TYR A 209 3.30 16.10 12.88
N ARG A 210 4.00 16.28 13.98
CA ARG A 210 3.70 17.34 14.96
C ARG A 210 4.13 18.73 14.47
N ASN A 211 5.11 18.76 13.57
CA ASN A 211 5.73 19.97 13.05
C ASN A 211 5.63 20.08 11.51
N TYR A 212 4.63 19.45 10.89
CA TYR A 212 4.49 19.37 9.43
C TYR A 212 4.48 20.74 8.73
N HIS A 213 4.07 21.81 9.44
CA HIS A 213 4.08 23.18 8.94
C HIS A 213 5.49 23.75 8.69
N LYS A 214 6.53 23.10 9.20
CA LYS A 214 7.93 23.43 8.92
C LYS A 214 8.38 22.75 7.63
N ALA A 215 9.58 23.16 7.14
CA ALA A 215 10.24 22.45 6.05
C ALA A 215 10.43 20.96 6.40
N PRO A 216 10.48 20.07 5.37
CA PRO A 216 10.79 18.68 5.60
C PRO A 216 12.13 18.56 6.34
N PHE A 217 12.21 17.69 7.32
CA PHE A 217 13.47 17.50 8.05
C PHE A 217 14.50 16.69 7.25
N SER A 218 14.04 15.93 6.25
CA SER A 218 14.89 15.20 5.32
C SER A 218 14.27 15.20 3.92
N THR A 219 15.15 15.20 2.89
CA THR A 219 14.78 15.12 1.48
C THR A 219 15.69 14.11 0.81
N PHE A 220 15.11 13.03 0.32
CA PHE A 220 15.81 11.99 -0.42
C PHE A 220 15.74 12.30 -1.91
N ASP A 221 16.87 12.66 -2.49
CA ASP A 221 17.03 12.91 -3.92
C ASP A 221 17.33 11.56 -4.62
N LEU A 222 16.32 11.00 -5.24
CA LEU A 222 16.42 9.67 -5.85
C LEU A 222 17.31 9.67 -7.11
N VAL A 223 17.45 10.80 -7.78
CA VAL A 223 18.34 10.92 -8.93
C VAL A 223 19.79 10.77 -8.49
N LYS A 224 20.13 11.35 -7.32
CA LYS A 224 21.46 11.18 -6.73
C LYS A 224 21.65 9.80 -6.11
N ALA A 225 20.63 9.28 -5.42
CA ALA A 225 20.69 7.97 -4.77
C ALA A 225 20.97 6.83 -5.75
N ARG A 226 20.45 6.94 -6.98
CA ARG A 226 20.63 5.95 -8.04
C ARG A 226 22.06 5.89 -8.60
N GLY A 227 22.86 6.96 -8.43
CA GLY A 227 24.18 7.05 -9.06
C GLY A 227 24.14 7.15 -10.59
N PRO A 228 25.21 6.77 -11.33
CA PRO A 228 25.26 6.82 -12.78
C PRO A 228 24.15 5.94 -13.37
N ALA A 229 23.39 6.53 -14.29
CA ALA A 229 22.15 6.00 -14.83
C ALA A 229 22.34 4.63 -15.52
N ASP A 230 21.95 3.56 -14.85
CA ASP A 230 21.61 2.32 -15.57
C ASP A 230 20.25 2.55 -16.26
N PRO A 231 20.14 2.38 -17.59
CA PRO A 231 18.88 2.55 -18.30
C PRO A 231 17.76 1.62 -17.79
N GLU A 232 18.12 0.47 -17.19
CA GLU A 232 17.16 -0.46 -16.61
C GLU A 232 16.52 0.10 -15.33
N MET A 233 17.20 0.94 -14.57
CA MET A 233 16.71 1.59 -13.35
C MET A 233 15.99 2.92 -13.64
N ALA A 234 15.29 3.07 -14.74
CA ALA A 234 14.57 4.29 -15.05
C ALA A 234 13.40 4.50 -14.08
N PHE A 235 13.28 5.72 -13.53
CA PHE A 235 12.10 6.14 -12.77
C PHE A 235 10.92 6.35 -13.73
N ARG A 236 10.13 5.29 -13.94
CA ARG A 236 8.95 5.35 -14.79
C ARG A 236 7.70 5.21 -13.92
N GLY A 237 6.96 6.29 -13.75
CA GLY A 237 5.68 6.32 -13.05
C GLY A 237 5.76 5.67 -11.65
N TRP A 238 5.60 6.46 -10.62
CA TRP A 238 5.60 5.95 -9.24
C TRP A 238 4.22 5.44 -8.88
N THR A 239 4.14 4.26 -8.30
CA THR A 239 2.87 3.56 -8.11
C THR A 239 2.53 3.33 -6.64
N LYS A 240 3.53 3.20 -5.78
CA LYS A 240 3.38 2.93 -4.36
C LYS A 240 4.51 3.56 -3.55
N LEU A 241 4.18 4.06 -2.38
CA LEU A 241 5.14 4.41 -1.34
C LEU A 241 4.72 3.71 -0.05
N GLU A 242 5.65 3.02 0.60
CA GLU A 242 5.37 2.28 1.82
C GLU A 242 6.62 2.18 2.70
N PHE A 243 6.46 2.33 4.02
CA PHE A 243 7.50 1.99 4.97
C PHE A 243 7.40 0.51 5.35
N SER A 244 8.54 -0.13 5.59
CA SER A 244 8.55 -1.44 6.24
C SER A 244 8.05 -1.32 7.69
N ASN A 245 7.43 -2.38 8.21
CA ASN A 245 6.87 -2.37 9.57
C ASN A 245 7.92 -2.17 10.69
N ASP A 246 9.19 -2.49 10.42
CA ASP A 246 10.30 -2.20 11.34
C ASP A 246 10.85 -0.78 11.17
N GLY A 247 10.30 0.00 10.25
CA GLY A 247 10.68 1.39 10.00
C GLY A 247 12.03 1.60 9.32
N LYS A 248 12.73 0.54 8.89
CA LYS A 248 14.10 0.66 8.35
C LYS A 248 14.16 0.95 6.87
N HIS A 249 13.13 0.59 6.12
CA HIS A 249 13.12 0.69 4.67
C HIS A 249 11.91 1.48 4.16
N ILE A 250 12.11 2.12 3.00
CA ILE A 250 11.04 2.69 2.19
C ILE A 250 11.01 1.95 0.86
N LEU A 251 9.85 1.42 0.51
CA LEU A 251 9.57 0.84 -0.80
C LEU A 251 8.94 1.90 -1.69
N LEU A 252 9.58 2.16 -2.84
CA LEU A 252 9.00 2.95 -3.90
C LEU A 252 8.67 2.06 -5.09
N GLY A 253 7.39 1.81 -5.29
CA GLY A 253 6.89 1.11 -6.46
C GLY A 253 7.04 1.93 -7.73
N SER A 254 7.38 1.28 -8.83
CA SER A 254 7.57 1.90 -10.13
C SER A 254 6.98 1.02 -11.24
N ARG A 255 6.44 1.66 -12.29
CA ARG A 255 5.99 1.00 -13.53
C ARG A 255 7.12 0.42 -14.36
N GLY A 256 8.38 0.74 -14.03
CA GLY A 256 9.56 0.25 -14.75
C GLY A 256 9.84 -1.23 -14.53
N ASN A 257 11.07 -1.60 -14.82
CA ASN A 257 11.55 -2.98 -14.72
C ASN A 257 11.82 -3.44 -13.27
N GLY A 258 11.44 -2.64 -12.28
CA GLY A 258 11.63 -2.99 -10.87
C GLY A 258 11.18 -1.88 -9.93
N HIS A 259 11.35 -2.13 -8.64
CA HIS A 259 11.04 -1.22 -7.55
C HIS A 259 12.30 -0.76 -6.84
N PHE A 260 12.23 0.32 -6.08
CA PHE A 260 13.36 0.86 -5.34
C PHE A 260 13.16 0.60 -3.85
N LEU A 261 14.12 -0.06 -3.23
CA LEU A 261 14.22 -0.23 -1.78
C LEU A 261 15.26 0.75 -1.25
N LEU A 262 14.83 1.66 -0.39
CA LEU A 262 15.64 2.73 0.17
C LEU A 262 15.83 2.51 1.67
N ASP A 263 16.93 3.00 2.21
CA ASP A 263 17.09 3.19 3.65
C ASP A 263 16.17 4.34 4.10
N SER A 264 15.42 4.13 5.17
CA SER A 264 14.47 5.13 5.65
C SER A 264 15.13 6.29 6.41
N PHE A 265 16.38 6.12 6.84
CA PHE A 265 17.11 7.12 7.61
C PHE A 265 17.87 8.11 6.73
N ASP A 266 18.63 7.60 5.75
CA ASP A 266 19.49 8.44 4.91
C ASP A 266 19.04 8.52 3.44
N GLY A 267 18.03 7.73 3.04
CA GLY A 267 17.51 7.69 1.68
C GLY A 267 18.42 7.01 0.66
N SER A 268 19.47 6.33 1.10
CA SER A 268 20.37 5.59 0.21
C SER A 268 19.65 4.43 -0.45
N LEU A 269 19.96 4.16 -1.71
CA LEU A 269 19.46 2.98 -2.41
C LEU A 269 20.07 1.73 -1.80
N LYS A 270 19.23 0.88 -1.22
CA LYS A 270 19.63 -0.44 -0.70
C LYS A 270 19.63 -1.49 -1.81
N ALA A 271 18.57 -1.50 -2.61
CA ALA A 271 18.45 -2.41 -3.73
C ALA A 271 17.46 -1.90 -4.78
N PHE A 272 17.71 -2.24 -6.03
CA PHE A 272 16.73 -2.20 -7.10
C PHE A 272 16.16 -3.61 -7.26
N LEU A 273 14.89 -3.77 -6.94
CA LEU A 273 14.16 -5.04 -6.98
C LEU A 273 13.72 -5.32 -8.41
N ARG A 274 14.51 -6.09 -9.14
CA ARG A 274 14.31 -6.30 -10.59
C ARG A 274 13.13 -7.20 -10.87
N LYS A 275 12.31 -6.84 -11.85
CA LYS A 275 11.22 -7.64 -12.42
C LYS A 275 11.72 -8.33 -13.69
N PRO A 276 12.02 -9.63 -13.69
CA PRO A 276 12.61 -10.30 -14.84
C PRO A 276 11.73 -10.26 -16.10
N ASN A 277 10.40 -10.33 -15.92
CA ASN A 277 9.41 -10.34 -17.00
C ASN A 277 8.76 -8.96 -17.25
N GLY A 278 9.31 -7.88 -16.66
CA GLY A 278 8.74 -6.53 -16.69
C GLY A 278 7.46 -6.40 -15.84
N GLY A 279 6.81 -5.23 -15.94
CA GLY A 279 5.57 -4.95 -15.21
C GLY A 279 4.33 -5.60 -15.81
N THR A 280 3.19 -5.42 -15.17
CA THR A 280 1.88 -5.92 -15.62
C THR A 280 1.43 -5.23 -16.91
N ARG A 281 0.54 -5.87 -17.68
CA ARG A 281 -0.02 -5.32 -18.94
C ARG A 281 -0.81 -4.04 -18.68
N ARG A 282 -1.53 -3.98 -17.55
CA ARG A 282 -2.32 -2.84 -17.11
C ARG A 282 -1.44 -1.60 -16.92
N LEU A 283 -0.24 -1.76 -16.35
CA LEU A 283 0.72 -0.67 -16.22
C LEU A 283 1.24 -0.21 -17.58
N ALA A 284 1.47 -1.12 -18.53
CA ALA A 284 1.93 -0.79 -19.87
C ALA A 284 0.84 -0.04 -20.69
N ALA A 285 -0.43 -0.39 -20.53
CA ALA A 285 -1.55 0.29 -21.21
C ALA A 285 -1.70 1.75 -20.79
N GLY A 286 -1.37 2.10 -19.55
CA GLY A 286 -1.44 3.47 -19.05
C GLY A 286 -0.34 4.41 -19.53
N GLU A 287 0.67 3.94 -20.27
CA GLU A 287 1.67 4.80 -20.91
C GLU A 287 1.07 5.72 -22.00
N ASN A 288 -0.10 5.37 -22.54
CA ASN A 288 -0.79 6.13 -23.57
C ASN A 288 -1.72 7.23 -23.03
N ASP A 289 -2.03 7.24 -21.72
CA ASP A 289 -2.99 8.15 -21.08
C ASP A 289 -2.35 9.35 -20.35
N GLY A 290 -1.26 9.88 -20.85
CA GLY A 290 -0.71 11.16 -20.35
C GLY A 290 -0.01 11.11 -19.00
N GLY A 291 0.41 9.96 -18.52
CA GLY A 291 1.36 9.86 -17.39
C GLY A 291 0.77 9.85 -15.98
N HIS A 292 -0.55 9.93 -15.82
CA HIS A 292 -1.19 9.88 -14.51
C HIS A 292 -1.50 8.43 -14.09
N VAL A 293 -0.56 7.79 -13.42
CA VAL A 293 -0.83 6.52 -12.73
C VAL A 293 -1.30 6.80 -11.33
N GLU A 294 -2.48 6.36 -11.03
CA GLU A 294 -2.95 6.26 -9.66
C GLU A 294 -2.10 5.23 -8.90
N SER A 295 -1.93 5.44 -7.59
CA SER A 295 -1.28 4.46 -6.73
C SER A 295 -1.99 3.11 -6.91
N SER A 296 -1.36 2.19 -7.63
CA SER A 296 -2.00 0.94 -8.02
C SER A 296 -1.92 -0.13 -6.93
N GLY A 297 -1.02 0.03 -5.96
CA GLY A 297 -0.78 -0.99 -4.94
C GLY A 297 -0.15 -2.25 -5.50
N GLU A 298 0.64 -2.16 -6.58
CA GLU A 298 1.25 -3.33 -7.25
C GLU A 298 2.30 -4.07 -6.44
N CYS A 299 2.77 -3.49 -5.35
CA CYS A 299 3.77 -4.09 -4.46
C CYS A 299 3.44 -3.78 -2.99
N CYS A 300 3.95 -4.59 -2.08
CA CYS A 300 3.80 -4.38 -0.64
C CYS A 300 4.91 -5.10 0.13
N PHE A 301 5.15 -4.66 1.36
CA PHE A 301 5.91 -5.44 2.34
C PHE A 301 5.07 -6.56 2.94
N THR A 302 5.75 -7.61 3.43
CA THR A 302 5.17 -8.53 4.41
C THR A 302 5.09 -7.87 5.79
N PRO A 303 4.20 -8.32 6.69
CA PRO A 303 4.04 -7.72 8.02
C PRO A 303 5.31 -7.75 8.90
N ASP A 304 6.23 -8.69 8.66
CA ASP A 304 7.53 -8.74 9.34
C ASP A 304 8.57 -7.76 8.74
N GLY A 305 8.23 -7.06 7.64
CA GLY A 305 9.11 -6.11 6.97
C GLY A 305 10.27 -6.73 6.20
N ARG A 306 10.38 -8.07 6.19
CA ARG A 306 11.50 -8.77 5.57
C ARG A 306 11.35 -8.96 4.07
N TYR A 307 10.15 -9.28 3.60
CA TYR A 307 9.93 -9.55 2.19
C TYR A 307 9.16 -8.44 1.51
N VAL A 308 9.47 -8.22 0.24
CA VAL A 308 8.68 -7.39 -0.67
C VAL A 308 8.02 -8.30 -1.69
N LEU A 309 6.73 -8.10 -1.92
CA LEU A 309 5.97 -8.78 -2.94
C LEU A 309 5.61 -7.81 -4.06
N SER A 310 5.60 -8.29 -5.29
CA SER A 310 5.07 -7.53 -6.43
C SER A 310 4.44 -8.45 -7.45
N GLY A 311 3.35 -7.98 -8.00
CA GLY A 311 2.69 -8.69 -9.08
C GLY A 311 3.41 -8.57 -10.41
N GLY A 312 3.24 -9.60 -11.24
CA GLY A 312 3.69 -9.70 -12.62
C GLY A 312 2.57 -10.12 -13.56
N LYS A 313 2.92 -10.43 -14.79
CA LYS A 313 1.95 -10.85 -15.82
C LYS A 313 1.36 -12.22 -15.57
N SER A 314 2.14 -13.12 -14.98
CA SER A 314 1.81 -14.53 -14.75
C SER A 314 2.53 -15.07 -13.51
N ASP A 315 2.92 -14.20 -12.60
CA ASP A 315 3.70 -14.55 -11.44
C ASP A 315 3.49 -13.53 -10.33
N LEU A 316 3.82 -13.94 -9.11
CA LEU A 316 4.00 -13.07 -7.95
C LEU A 316 5.46 -13.19 -7.54
N LEU A 317 6.16 -12.07 -7.59
CA LEU A 317 7.58 -11.96 -7.30
C LEU A 317 7.80 -11.65 -5.83
N VAL A 318 8.79 -12.29 -5.21
CA VAL A 318 9.13 -12.12 -3.79
C VAL A 318 10.62 -11.87 -3.66
N TRP A 319 11.01 -10.74 -3.04
CA TRP A 319 12.39 -10.43 -2.71
C TRP A 319 12.59 -10.49 -1.19
N ASP A 320 13.73 -11.06 -0.77
CA ASP A 320 14.17 -11.02 0.62
C ASP A 320 15.11 -9.81 0.81
N THR A 321 14.69 -8.83 1.60
CA THR A 321 15.44 -7.59 1.83
C THR A 321 16.76 -7.80 2.59
N LEU A 322 16.97 -8.96 3.18
CA LEU A 322 18.21 -9.32 3.84
C LEU A 322 19.27 -9.89 2.87
N MET A 323 18.88 -10.22 1.64
CA MET A 323 19.83 -10.65 0.63
C MET A 323 20.69 -9.49 0.16
N THR A 324 21.94 -9.80 -0.12
CA THR A 324 22.88 -8.80 -0.64
C THR A 324 22.65 -8.60 -2.14
N PRO A 325 22.38 -7.37 -2.59
CA PRO A 325 22.28 -7.08 -4.02
C PRO A 325 23.64 -7.24 -4.71
N ASP A 326 23.63 -7.31 -6.03
CA ASP A 326 24.84 -7.37 -6.86
C ASP A 326 25.66 -6.05 -6.82
N SER A 327 26.77 -6.02 -7.56
CA SER A 327 27.65 -4.83 -7.65
C SER A 327 26.97 -3.59 -8.24
N LYS A 328 25.83 -3.75 -8.91
CA LYS A 328 24.97 -2.67 -9.45
C LYS A 328 23.79 -2.33 -8.56
N GLN A 329 23.74 -2.88 -7.33
CA GLN A 329 22.61 -2.77 -6.41
C GLN A 329 21.32 -3.40 -6.94
N VAL A 330 21.40 -4.39 -7.84
CA VAL A 330 20.25 -5.14 -8.33
C VAL A 330 20.03 -6.36 -7.45
N LEU A 331 18.78 -6.56 -7.04
CA LEU A 331 18.33 -7.74 -6.31
C LEU A 331 17.32 -8.51 -7.15
N GLU A 332 17.65 -9.76 -7.45
CA GLU A 332 16.74 -10.67 -8.15
C GLU A 332 15.71 -11.26 -7.16
N PRO A 333 14.51 -11.66 -7.64
CA PRO A 333 13.53 -12.31 -6.79
C PRO A 333 14.09 -13.57 -6.11
N ALA A 334 13.88 -13.69 -4.81
CA ALA A 334 14.21 -14.90 -4.05
C ALA A 334 13.26 -16.05 -4.37
N HIS A 335 11.97 -15.72 -4.62
CA HIS A 335 10.95 -16.69 -5.01
C HIS A 335 10.07 -16.10 -6.12
N ILE A 336 9.64 -16.97 -7.03
CA ILE A 336 8.66 -16.67 -8.08
C ILE A 336 7.52 -17.66 -7.90
N LEU A 337 6.35 -17.13 -7.52
CA LEU A 337 5.14 -17.91 -7.32
C LEU A 337 4.33 -17.85 -8.62
N GLU A 338 4.27 -18.95 -9.33
CA GLU A 338 3.63 -19.03 -10.64
C GLU A 338 2.09 -18.96 -10.52
N GLU A 339 1.48 -18.12 -11.34
CA GLU A 339 0.04 -18.02 -11.53
C GLU A 339 -0.24 -17.61 -12.99
N LYS A 340 -1.35 -18.07 -13.54
CA LYS A 340 -1.73 -17.77 -14.93
C LYS A 340 -2.37 -16.39 -15.11
N ARG A 341 -2.79 -15.77 -14.00
CA ARG A 341 -3.49 -14.49 -13.96
C ARG A 341 -2.53 -13.35 -13.67
N GLU A 342 -2.85 -12.21 -14.23
CA GLU A 342 -2.14 -10.98 -13.94
C GLU A 342 -2.42 -10.51 -12.50
N ALA A 343 -1.37 -10.11 -11.77
CA ALA A 343 -1.48 -9.54 -10.43
C ALA A 343 -1.16 -8.03 -10.51
N ALA A 344 -2.13 -7.21 -10.92
CA ALA A 344 -1.93 -5.77 -11.04
C ALA A 344 -1.95 -5.05 -9.69
N VAL A 345 -2.61 -5.62 -8.69
CA VAL A 345 -2.70 -5.11 -7.31
C VAL A 345 -2.35 -6.24 -6.36
N VAL A 346 -1.52 -5.95 -5.36
CA VAL A 346 -1.07 -6.93 -4.36
C VAL A 346 -1.20 -6.34 -2.97
N ALA A 347 -1.69 -7.12 -2.03
CA ALA A 347 -1.72 -6.79 -0.61
C ALA A 347 -1.45 -8.03 0.24
N TYR A 348 -0.72 -7.86 1.32
CA TYR A 348 -0.52 -8.89 2.34
C TYR A 348 -1.45 -8.62 3.52
N ASN A 349 -2.09 -9.65 4.06
CA ASN A 349 -2.96 -9.52 5.21
C ASN A 349 -2.15 -9.13 6.47
N PRO A 350 -2.58 -8.15 7.26
CA PRO A 350 -1.78 -7.67 8.40
C PRO A 350 -1.69 -8.66 9.57
N ARG A 351 -2.53 -9.71 9.61
CA ARG A 351 -2.62 -10.64 10.74
C ARG A 351 -2.44 -12.11 10.37
N TYR A 352 -2.81 -12.48 9.17
CA TYR A 352 -2.77 -13.88 8.70
C TYR A 352 -1.76 -14.05 7.59
N ASN A 353 -1.16 -15.23 7.49
CA ASN A 353 -0.35 -15.61 6.33
C ASN A 353 -1.26 -15.79 5.11
N MET A 354 -1.62 -14.68 4.51
CA MET A 354 -2.49 -14.63 3.35
C MET A 354 -2.10 -13.45 2.46
N ILE A 355 -2.06 -13.71 1.16
CA ILE A 355 -1.82 -12.69 0.14
C ILE A 355 -3.11 -12.55 -0.68
N ALA A 356 -3.44 -11.32 -1.06
CA ALA A 356 -4.48 -11.02 -2.02
C ALA A 356 -3.85 -10.39 -3.27
N THR A 357 -4.16 -10.92 -4.44
CA THR A 357 -3.76 -10.38 -5.74
C THR A 357 -4.97 -10.16 -6.61
N ALA A 358 -4.95 -9.13 -7.43
CA ALA A 358 -6.06 -8.85 -8.34
C ALA A 358 -5.64 -8.11 -9.60
N ASP A 359 -6.44 -8.33 -10.66
CA ASP A 359 -6.57 -7.46 -11.81
C ASP A 359 -8.05 -7.27 -12.17
N GLN A 360 -8.69 -8.23 -12.82
CA GLN A 360 -10.13 -8.28 -13.05
C GLN A 360 -10.84 -9.26 -12.08
N GLU A 361 -10.08 -10.15 -11.48
CA GLU A 361 -10.51 -11.14 -10.52
C GLU A 361 -9.68 -11.00 -9.24
N LEU A 362 -10.29 -11.25 -8.09
CA LEU A 362 -9.59 -11.28 -6.80
C LEU A 362 -9.18 -12.73 -6.49
N LEU A 363 -7.91 -12.91 -6.12
CA LEU A 363 -7.34 -14.20 -5.80
C LEU A 363 -6.72 -14.18 -4.41
N PHE A 364 -7.12 -15.10 -3.55
CA PHE A 364 -6.50 -15.32 -2.25
C PHE A 364 -5.48 -16.46 -2.33
N TRP A 365 -4.34 -16.24 -1.70
CA TRP A 365 -3.23 -17.19 -1.61
C TRP A 365 -3.03 -17.57 -0.16
N LEU A 366 -2.90 -18.86 0.10
CA LEU A 366 -2.57 -19.39 1.41
C LEU A 366 -1.32 -20.28 1.31
N PRO A 367 -0.56 -20.44 2.42
CA PRO A 367 0.51 -21.43 2.47
C PRO A 367 -0.04 -22.83 2.24
N ASP A 368 0.67 -23.63 1.43
CA ASP A 368 0.33 -25.02 1.20
C ASP A 368 0.64 -25.86 2.47
N PRO A 369 -0.35 -26.46 3.13
CA PRO A 369 -0.15 -27.21 4.35
C PRO A 369 0.67 -28.50 4.15
N SER A 370 0.82 -28.97 2.91
CA SER A 370 1.58 -30.19 2.62
C SER A 370 3.10 -30.02 2.69
N ASN A 371 3.57 -28.77 2.75
CA ASN A 371 5.00 -28.42 2.77
C ASN A 371 5.44 -27.70 4.07
N SER A 372 4.62 -27.74 5.10
CA SER A 372 4.90 -27.15 6.43
C SER A 372 5.44 -28.19 7.41
#